data_81e1bcf5d2292fd0b8b4e054b9d33740
#
_entry.id   81e1bcf5d2292fd0b8b4e054b9d33740
#
_cell.length_a   1.000
_cell.length_b   1.000
_cell.length_c   1.000
_cell.angle_alpha   90.00
_cell.angle_beta   90.00
_cell.angle_gamma   90.00
#
_symmetry.space_group_name_H-M   'P 1'
#
loop_
_entity.id
_entity.type
_entity.pdbx_description
1 polymer ?
#
loop_
_entity_poly.entity_id
_entity_poly.type
_entity_poly.pdbx_seq_one_letter_code
_entity_poly.pdbx_strand_id
1 'polypeptide(L)'
;MNLQDTTSSGVALWRLVADGIERGIADGRFAAGEKLPGEMEIAETYRVNRHTVRRALATLAERGLVRAARGSGTYVEAQRLAYPLRSRTRFSEIVGAGGREPRGQLIEASEDVASRELARELGLKTGAPLVRIEAVRLADRTPICVSTTWLSADRFPQAGEVFAATRSMTKLLTHYGVRDYRRGATRITAGIVDATDAARLDLALGRPILVVEATDLDTEGKPLVTKRSRFAAERVEFLVENG
;
A
#
# COMPACT_ATOMS: atom_id res chain seq x y z
N MET A 1 -11.56 -41.70 -35.41
CA MET A 1 -12.10 -40.51 -34.67
C MET A 1 -11.06 -40.16 -33.62
N ASN A 2 -10.37 -39.01 -33.82
CA ASN A 2 -9.03 -38.70 -33.29
C ASN A 2 -8.98 -38.40 -31.79
N LEU A 3 -8.08 -39.09 -31.09
CA LEU A 3 -7.70 -38.88 -29.67
C LEU A 3 -6.81 -37.66 -29.42
N GLN A 4 -6.74 -36.69 -30.36
CA GLN A 4 -5.80 -35.54 -30.25
C GLN A 4 -6.43 -34.25 -29.81
N ASP A 5 -7.76 -34.16 -29.59
CA ASP A 5 -8.43 -32.89 -29.23
C ASP A 5 -8.56 -32.63 -27.71
N THR A 6 -8.21 -33.60 -26.86
CA THR A 6 -8.41 -33.45 -25.40
C THR A 6 -7.29 -32.74 -24.67
N THR A 7 -6.11 -32.59 -25.27
CA THR A 7 -4.94 -31.94 -24.62
C THR A 7 -4.96 -30.43 -24.76
N SER A 8 -5.47 -29.89 -25.86
CA SER A 8 -5.57 -28.44 -26.09
C SER A 8 -6.65 -27.78 -25.21
N SER A 9 -7.78 -28.44 -25.01
CA SER A 9 -8.88 -27.97 -24.16
C SER A 9 -8.50 -27.93 -22.67
N GLY A 10 -7.70 -28.89 -22.20
CA GLY A 10 -7.24 -28.93 -20.80
C GLY A 10 -6.26 -27.84 -20.41
N VAL A 11 -5.41 -27.38 -21.35
CA VAL A 11 -4.48 -26.28 -21.13
C VAL A 11 -5.21 -24.95 -20.99
N ALA A 12 -6.31 -24.76 -21.74
CA ALA A 12 -7.13 -23.55 -21.65
C ALA A 12 -7.96 -23.50 -20.35
N LEU A 13 -8.48 -24.62 -19.89
CA LEU A 13 -9.39 -24.66 -18.71
C LEU A 13 -8.72 -24.33 -17.39
N TRP A 14 -7.53 -24.84 -17.11
CA TRP A 14 -6.83 -24.48 -15.86
C TRP A 14 -6.40 -23.01 -15.83
N ARG A 15 -6.05 -22.43 -17.00
CA ARG A 15 -5.77 -20.98 -17.09
C ARG A 15 -7.01 -20.17 -16.81
N LEU A 16 -8.14 -20.54 -17.37
CA LEU A 16 -9.43 -19.87 -17.13
C LEU A 16 -9.77 -19.86 -15.63
N VAL A 17 -9.55 -20.98 -14.93
CA VAL A 17 -9.74 -21.06 -13.47
C VAL A 17 -8.74 -20.14 -12.74
N ALA A 18 -7.45 -20.21 -13.09
CA ALA A 18 -6.41 -19.37 -12.48
C ALA A 18 -6.71 -17.88 -12.67
N ASP A 19 -7.00 -17.45 -13.90
CA ASP A 19 -7.32 -16.07 -14.24
C ASP A 19 -8.61 -15.59 -13.55
N GLY A 20 -9.58 -16.49 -13.36
CA GLY A 20 -10.82 -16.18 -12.65
C GLY A 20 -10.60 -15.96 -11.14
N ILE A 21 -9.76 -16.79 -10.52
CA ILE A 21 -9.38 -16.62 -9.11
C ILE A 21 -8.51 -15.36 -8.95
N GLU A 22 -7.53 -15.13 -9.82
CA GLU A 22 -6.67 -13.95 -9.80
C GLU A 22 -7.48 -12.66 -9.92
N ARG A 23 -8.44 -12.59 -10.84
CA ARG A 23 -9.39 -11.47 -10.91
C ARG A 23 -10.20 -11.32 -9.63
N GLY A 24 -10.68 -12.42 -9.04
CA GLY A 24 -11.39 -12.39 -7.76
C GLY A 24 -10.55 -11.86 -6.59
N ILE A 25 -9.23 -12.10 -6.60
CA ILE A 25 -8.28 -11.52 -5.66
C ILE A 25 -8.10 -10.01 -5.95
N ALA A 26 -7.88 -9.65 -7.21
CA ALA A 26 -7.70 -8.27 -7.63
C ALA A 26 -8.93 -7.39 -7.35
N ASP A 27 -10.13 -7.93 -7.55
CA ASP A 27 -11.41 -7.26 -7.30
C ASP A 27 -11.82 -7.24 -5.82
N GLY A 28 -11.03 -7.90 -4.94
CA GLY A 28 -11.32 -8.00 -3.51
C GLY A 28 -12.42 -8.99 -3.14
N ARG A 29 -12.88 -9.83 -4.08
CA ARG A 29 -13.84 -10.92 -3.81
C ARG A 29 -13.22 -11.98 -2.89
N PHE A 30 -11.92 -12.21 -3.03
CA PHE A 30 -11.12 -13.02 -2.13
C PHE A 30 -10.10 -12.12 -1.46
N ALA A 31 -10.32 -11.80 -0.18
CA ALA A 31 -9.44 -10.90 0.54
C ALA A 31 -8.10 -11.56 0.89
N ALA A 32 -7.06 -10.75 1.05
CA ALA A 32 -5.76 -11.23 1.50
C ALA A 32 -5.87 -11.93 2.87
N GLY A 33 -5.31 -13.13 2.97
CA GLY A 33 -5.41 -14.00 4.15
C GLY A 33 -6.71 -14.81 4.23
N GLU A 34 -7.65 -14.60 3.34
CA GLU A 34 -8.91 -15.35 3.27
C GLU A 34 -8.68 -16.76 2.70
N LYS A 35 -9.45 -17.69 3.19
CA LYS A 35 -9.49 -19.05 2.66
C LYS A 35 -10.31 -19.08 1.37
N LEU A 36 -9.71 -19.54 0.28
CA LEU A 36 -10.45 -19.80 -0.96
C LEU A 36 -11.50 -20.90 -0.77
N PRO A 37 -12.55 -20.91 -1.58
CA PRO A 37 -13.48 -22.03 -1.67
C PRO A 37 -12.74 -23.35 -1.87
N GLY A 38 -13.32 -24.45 -1.43
CA GLY A 38 -12.72 -25.78 -1.56
C GLY A 38 -12.50 -26.18 -3.03
N GLU A 39 -11.51 -27.06 -3.28
CA GLU A 39 -11.24 -27.56 -4.65
C GLU A 39 -12.49 -28.09 -5.37
N MET A 40 -13.41 -28.73 -4.64
CA MET A 40 -14.67 -29.25 -5.20
C MET A 40 -15.62 -28.12 -5.59
N GLU A 41 -15.78 -27.14 -4.72
CA GLU A 41 -16.63 -25.98 -4.95
C GLU A 41 -16.14 -25.13 -6.14
N ILE A 42 -14.81 -24.95 -6.25
CA ILE A 42 -14.20 -24.31 -7.41
C ILE A 42 -14.46 -25.14 -8.68
N ALA A 43 -14.30 -26.47 -8.59
CA ALA A 43 -14.54 -27.38 -9.72
C ALA A 43 -15.99 -27.29 -10.23
N GLU A 44 -16.95 -27.22 -9.33
CA GLU A 44 -18.38 -27.03 -9.66
C GLU A 44 -18.64 -25.65 -10.28
N THR A 45 -18.10 -24.58 -9.67
CA THR A 45 -18.27 -23.21 -10.16
C THR A 45 -17.77 -23.03 -11.59
N TYR A 46 -16.61 -23.60 -11.91
CA TYR A 46 -15.99 -23.50 -13.25
C TYR A 46 -16.35 -24.65 -14.18
N ARG A 47 -17.12 -25.66 -13.72
CA ARG A 47 -17.49 -26.87 -14.46
C ARG A 47 -16.29 -27.61 -15.03
N VAL A 48 -15.27 -27.78 -14.20
CA VAL A 48 -14.03 -28.49 -14.52
C VAL A 48 -13.78 -29.62 -13.53
N ASN A 49 -12.84 -30.52 -13.87
CA ASN A 49 -12.44 -31.54 -12.93
C ASN A 49 -11.48 -31.00 -11.84
N ARG A 50 -11.39 -31.74 -10.72
CA ARG A 50 -10.56 -31.37 -9.57
C ARG A 50 -9.06 -31.23 -9.93
N HIS A 51 -8.56 -32.03 -10.87
CA HIS A 51 -7.17 -31.94 -11.32
C HIS A 51 -6.87 -30.63 -12.02
N THR A 52 -7.83 -30.11 -12.79
CA THR A 52 -7.74 -28.79 -13.43
C THR A 52 -7.64 -27.68 -12.38
N VAL A 53 -8.46 -27.76 -11.31
CA VAL A 53 -8.42 -26.80 -10.19
C VAL A 53 -7.07 -26.87 -9.45
N ARG A 54 -6.59 -28.08 -9.13
CA ARG A 54 -5.29 -28.23 -8.48
C ARG A 54 -4.13 -27.65 -9.28
N ARG A 55 -4.14 -27.82 -10.60
CA ARG A 55 -3.14 -27.23 -11.50
C ARG A 55 -3.24 -25.70 -11.48
N ALA A 56 -4.44 -25.14 -11.52
CA ALA A 56 -4.66 -23.70 -11.41
C ALA A 56 -4.13 -23.15 -10.09
N LEU A 57 -4.49 -23.77 -8.95
CA LEU A 57 -4.04 -23.38 -7.63
C LEU A 57 -2.52 -23.52 -7.46
N ALA A 58 -1.90 -24.58 -8.01
CA ALA A 58 -0.45 -24.73 -8.01
C ALA A 58 0.25 -23.60 -8.77
N THR A 59 -0.25 -23.24 -9.95
CA THR A 59 0.27 -22.11 -10.72
C THR A 59 0.12 -20.77 -9.98
N LEU A 60 -1.02 -20.55 -9.30
CA LEU A 60 -1.21 -19.36 -8.48
C LEU A 60 -0.28 -19.34 -7.25
N ALA A 61 0.00 -20.52 -6.68
CA ALA A 61 0.95 -20.64 -5.56
C ALA A 61 2.40 -20.38 -6.01
N GLU A 62 2.82 -20.89 -7.17
CA GLU A 62 4.13 -20.57 -7.77
C GLU A 62 4.30 -19.07 -8.04
N ARG A 63 3.21 -18.36 -8.35
CA ARG A 63 3.18 -16.90 -8.53
C ARG A 63 3.01 -16.14 -7.22
N GLY A 64 2.95 -16.81 -6.06
CA GLY A 64 2.79 -16.20 -4.75
C GLY A 64 1.42 -15.54 -4.51
N LEU A 65 0.39 -15.88 -5.30
CA LEU A 65 -0.96 -15.33 -5.15
C LEU A 65 -1.78 -16.08 -4.09
N VAL A 66 -1.47 -17.35 -3.88
CA VAL A 66 -2.13 -18.19 -2.88
C VAL A 66 -1.13 -19.08 -2.16
N ARG A 67 -1.48 -19.55 -0.97
CA ARG A 67 -0.69 -20.48 -0.17
C ARG A 67 -1.54 -21.68 0.27
N ALA A 68 -1.07 -22.88 -0.06
CA ALA A 68 -1.67 -24.10 0.45
C ALA A 68 -1.26 -24.35 1.91
N ALA A 69 -2.24 -24.53 2.81
CA ALA A 69 -2.03 -24.92 4.18
C ALA A 69 -2.51 -26.38 4.36
N ARG A 70 -1.56 -27.28 4.67
CA ARG A 70 -1.82 -28.73 4.75
C ARG A 70 -2.98 -29.04 5.70
N GLY A 71 -4.00 -29.72 5.22
CA GLY A 71 -5.19 -30.06 5.99
C GLY A 71 -6.18 -28.91 6.24
N SER A 72 -5.82 -27.68 5.91
CA SER A 72 -6.66 -26.50 6.17
C SER A 72 -7.26 -25.89 4.91
N GLY A 73 -6.61 -26.02 3.74
CA GLY A 73 -7.06 -25.50 2.45
C GLY A 73 -6.09 -24.53 1.81
N THR A 74 -6.55 -23.79 0.83
CA THR A 74 -5.76 -22.76 0.13
C THR A 74 -6.20 -21.37 0.56
N TYR A 75 -5.24 -20.50 0.85
CA TYR A 75 -5.46 -19.13 1.32
C TYR A 75 -4.88 -18.14 0.33
N VAL A 76 -5.53 -17.00 0.17
CA VAL A 76 -5.00 -15.90 -0.62
C VAL A 76 -3.75 -15.35 0.06
N GLU A 77 -2.64 -15.33 -0.66
CA GLU A 77 -1.41 -14.71 -0.16
C GLU A 77 -1.50 -13.19 -0.31
N ALA A 78 -1.18 -12.48 0.75
CA ALA A 78 -1.08 -11.03 0.69
C ALA A 78 0.19 -10.68 -0.10
N GLN A 79 0.06 -10.33 -1.39
CA GLN A 79 1.16 -9.71 -2.10
C GLN A 79 1.46 -8.37 -1.44
N ARG A 80 2.53 -8.35 -0.64
CA ARG A 80 3.00 -7.11 -0.05
C ARG A 80 3.47 -6.18 -1.15
N LEU A 81 3.09 -4.93 -1.03
CA LEU A 81 3.67 -3.88 -1.87
C LEU A 81 5.15 -3.75 -1.51
N ALA A 82 6.03 -4.11 -2.44
CA ALA A 82 7.45 -3.87 -2.30
C ALA A 82 7.70 -2.35 -2.28
N TYR A 83 8.19 -1.83 -1.16
CA TYR A 83 8.38 -0.40 -0.93
C TYR A 83 9.87 -0.08 -0.77
N PRO A 84 10.58 0.21 -1.87
CA PRO A 84 12.00 0.54 -1.81
C PRO A 84 12.22 1.86 -1.08
N LEU A 85 13.08 1.84 -0.07
CA LEU A 85 13.51 3.02 0.66
C LEU A 85 14.77 3.60 0.02
N ARG A 86 14.57 4.49 -0.94
CA ARG A 86 15.63 5.19 -1.64
C ARG A 86 15.60 6.69 -1.31
N SER A 87 16.64 7.41 -1.68
CA SER A 87 16.70 8.87 -1.51
C SER A 87 15.51 9.61 -2.17
N ARG A 88 14.97 9.07 -3.26
CA ARG A 88 13.78 9.55 -3.96
C ARG A 88 12.65 8.52 -3.88
N THR A 89 12.07 8.37 -2.71
CA THR A 89 10.97 7.43 -2.48
C THR A 89 9.64 8.17 -2.49
N ARG A 90 8.85 8.01 -3.54
CA ARG A 90 7.50 8.61 -3.68
C ARG A 90 6.44 7.51 -3.75
N PHE A 91 5.45 7.58 -2.87
CA PHE A 91 4.36 6.59 -2.81
C PHE A 91 3.70 6.35 -4.17
N SER A 92 3.40 7.44 -4.91
CA SER A 92 2.75 7.34 -6.22
C SER A 92 3.60 6.62 -7.27
N GLU A 93 4.91 6.80 -7.24
CA GLU A 93 5.83 6.13 -8.15
C GLU A 93 5.94 4.63 -7.83
N ILE A 94 6.03 4.29 -6.53
CA ILE A 94 6.14 2.89 -6.07
C ILE A 94 4.89 2.10 -6.43
N VAL A 95 3.70 2.64 -6.09
CA VAL A 95 2.43 1.97 -6.38
C VAL A 95 2.22 1.84 -7.88
N GLY A 96 2.54 2.89 -8.66
CA GLY A 96 2.47 2.86 -10.12
C GLY A 96 3.45 1.88 -10.76
N ALA A 97 4.67 1.77 -10.25
CA ALA A 97 5.65 0.78 -10.72
C ALA A 97 5.19 -0.67 -10.46
N GLY A 98 4.42 -0.89 -9.40
CA GLY A 98 3.76 -2.17 -9.12
C GLY A 98 2.49 -2.43 -9.97
N GLY A 99 2.20 -1.59 -10.97
CA GLY A 99 1.02 -1.74 -11.85
C GLY A 99 -0.30 -1.40 -11.17
N ARG A 100 -0.27 -0.72 -10.01
CA ARG A 100 -1.45 -0.35 -9.21
C ARG A 100 -1.70 1.16 -9.28
N GLU A 101 -2.95 1.57 -9.08
CA GLU A 101 -3.33 2.99 -9.07
C GLU A 101 -3.08 3.62 -7.69
N PRO A 102 -2.18 4.62 -7.56
CA PRO A 102 -1.98 5.33 -6.30
C PRO A 102 -3.11 6.32 -6.05
N ARG A 103 -3.75 6.23 -4.89
CA ARG A 103 -4.78 7.17 -4.45
C ARG A 103 -4.46 7.73 -3.07
N GLY A 104 -4.83 9.00 -2.85
CA GLY A 104 -4.81 9.64 -1.54
C GLY A 104 -6.22 10.09 -1.17
N GLN A 105 -6.66 9.78 0.03
CA GLN A 105 -7.92 10.27 0.58
C GLN A 105 -7.60 11.14 1.79
N LEU A 106 -7.96 12.42 1.74
CA LEU A 106 -7.85 13.34 2.87
C LEU A 106 -8.79 12.88 3.98
N ILE A 107 -8.27 12.75 5.20
CA ILE A 107 -9.05 12.54 6.41
C ILE A 107 -9.33 13.90 7.04
N GLU A 108 -8.28 14.65 7.29
CA GLU A 108 -8.33 15.95 7.96
C GLU A 108 -7.17 16.83 7.52
N ALA A 109 -7.42 18.12 7.44
CA ALA A 109 -6.38 19.15 7.39
C ALA A 109 -6.69 20.17 8.48
N SER A 110 -5.72 20.46 9.34
CA SER A 110 -5.88 21.35 10.48
C SER A 110 -4.64 22.22 10.67
N GLU A 111 -4.82 23.35 11.34
CA GLU A 111 -3.71 24.12 11.87
C GLU A 111 -3.10 23.40 13.07
N ASP A 112 -1.79 23.54 13.24
CA ASP A 112 -1.02 22.97 14.34
C ASP A 112 0.13 23.91 14.68
N VAL A 113 0.83 23.64 15.77
CA VAL A 113 2.03 24.40 16.16
C VAL A 113 3.21 23.48 16.38
N ALA A 114 4.39 23.92 16.00
CA ALA A 114 5.60 23.12 16.10
C ALA A 114 5.97 22.82 17.57
N SER A 115 5.81 21.56 17.97
CA SER A 115 6.40 21.03 19.17
C SER A 115 7.94 21.15 19.10
N ARG A 116 8.66 20.96 20.20
CA ARG A 116 10.13 20.96 20.19
C ARG A 116 10.70 19.97 19.18
N GLU A 117 10.07 18.81 19.03
CA GLU A 117 10.49 17.75 18.11
C GLU A 117 10.24 18.14 16.66
N LEU A 118 9.01 18.54 16.33
CA LEU A 118 8.64 18.99 14.99
C LEU A 118 9.45 20.23 14.54
N ALA A 119 9.69 21.16 15.47
CA ALA A 119 10.52 22.32 15.20
C ALA A 119 11.95 21.95 14.80
N ARG A 120 12.57 20.99 15.51
CA ARG A 120 13.90 20.48 15.19
C ARG A 120 13.91 19.76 13.82
N GLU A 121 12.91 18.93 13.53
CA GLU A 121 12.81 18.19 12.28
C GLU A 121 12.57 19.09 11.07
N LEU A 122 11.79 20.15 11.24
CA LEU A 122 11.45 21.11 10.18
C LEU A 122 12.41 22.33 10.11
N GLY A 123 13.38 22.41 11.02
CA GLY A 123 14.29 23.56 11.09
C GLY A 123 13.58 24.87 11.46
N LEU A 124 12.52 24.79 12.26
CA LEU A 124 11.68 25.91 12.68
C LEU A 124 11.89 26.27 14.16
N LYS A 125 11.28 27.35 14.61
CA LYS A 125 11.18 27.67 16.04
C LYS A 125 10.03 26.87 16.67
N THR A 126 10.18 26.50 17.92
CA THR A 126 9.08 25.93 18.71
C THR A 126 7.92 26.92 18.74
N GLY A 127 6.70 26.44 18.52
CA GLY A 127 5.49 27.26 18.40
C GLY A 127 5.24 27.86 17.01
N ALA A 128 6.13 27.62 16.02
CA ALA A 128 5.89 28.07 14.65
C ALA A 128 4.59 27.45 14.09
N PRO A 129 3.82 28.19 13.28
CA PRO A 129 2.56 27.71 12.72
C PRO A 129 2.81 26.59 11.69
N LEU A 130 2.06 25.51 11.81
CA LEU A 130 2.09 24.35 10.94
C LEU A 130 0.73 24.07 10.31
N VAL A 131 0.74 23.45 9.15
CA VAL A 131 -0.41 22.73 8.59
C VAL A 131 -0.19 21.24 8.83
N ARG A 132 -1.15 20.57 9.49
CA ARG A 132 -1.20 19.14 9.69
C ARG A 132 -2.17 18.54 8.68
N ILE A 133 -1.71 17.59 7.89
CA ILE A 133 -2.54 16.87 6.92
C ILE A 133 -2.53 15.39 7.28
N GLU A 134 -3.70 14.81 7.49
CA GLU A 134 -3.88 13.39 7.70
C GLU A 134 -4.63 12.76 6.53
N ALA A 135 -4.08 11.68 5.98
CA ALA A 135 -4.63 11.05 4.78
C ALA A 135 -4.42 9.53 4.79
N VAL A 136 -5.38 8.81 4.22
CA VAL A 136 -5.20 7.39 3.84
C VAL A 136 -4.54 7.34 2.47
N ARG A 137 -3.56 6.45 2.32
CA ARG A 137 -2.91 6.12 1.05
C ARG A 137 -3.36 4.75 0.60
N LEU A 138 -3.88 4.67 -0.61
CA LEU A 138 -4.41 3.43 -1.18
C LEU A 138 -3.59 3.03 -2.41
N ALA A 139 -3.47 1.73 -2.60
CA ALA A 139 -3.07 1.13 -3.86
C ALA A 139 -4.32 0.47 -4.45
N ASP A 140 -4.80 0.97 -5.57
CA ASP A 140 -6.14 0.72 -6.10
C ASP A 140 -7.22 1.13 -5.08
N ARG A 141 -7.90 0.15 -4.49
CA ARG A 141 -8.92 0.34 -3.44
C ARG A 141 -8.45 -0.09 -2.05
N THR A 142 -7.25 -0.69 -1.97
CA THR A 142 -6.73 -1.26 -0.72
C THR A 142 -5.98 -0.19 0.07
N PRO A 143 -6.37 0.13 1.32
CA PRO A 143 -5.62 1.02 2.19
C PRO A 143 -4.25 0.43 2.52
N ILE A 144 -3.20 1.19 2.30
CA ILE A 144 -1.81 0.77 2.54
C ILE A 144 -1.24 1.43 3.79
N CYS A 145 -1.47 2.74 3.96
CA CYS A 145 -1.04 3.44 5.16
C CYS A 145 -1.92 4.66 5.48
N VAL A 146 -1.95 5.02 6.76
CA VAL A 146 -2.39 6.34 7.23
C VAL A 146 -1.16 7.20 7.41
N SER A 147 -1.15 8.38 6.82
CA SER A 147 -0.02 9.32 6.85
C SER A 147 -0.45 10.62 7.50
N THR A 148 0.24 11.02 8.55
CA THR A 148 0.19 12.37 9.12
C THR A 148 1.41 13.14 8.64
N THR A 149 1.21 14.33 8.07
CA THR A 149 2.26 15.17 7.48
C THR A 149 2.16 16.56 8.07
N TRP A 150 3.28 17.13 8.47
CA TRP A 150 3.40 18.51 8.96
C TRP A 150 4.26 19.34 8.02
N LEU A 151 3.77 20.53 7.71
CA LEU A 151 4.42 21.54 6.85
C LEU A 151 4.39 22.90 7.55
N SER A 152 5.39 23.75 7.29
CA SER A 152 5.33 25.15 7.72
C SER A 152 4.14 25.85 7.07
N ALA A 153 3.25 26.47 7.86
CA ALA A 153 2.12 27.25 7.32
C ALA A 153 2.60 28.49 6.55
N ASP A 154 3.70 29.10 6.97
CA ASP A 154 4.30 30.26 6.29
C ASP A 154 4.83 29.92 4.90
N ARG A 155 5.46 28.73 4.75
CA ARG A 155 6.03 28.28 3.47
C ARG A 155 4.97 27.68 2.55
N PHE A 156 3.93 27.08 3.11
CA PHE A 156 2.89 26.33 2.41
C PHE A 156 1.48 26.79 2.86
N PRO A 157 1.12 28.08 2.63
CA PRO A 157 -0.19 28.59 3.03
C PRO A 157 -1.32 27.79 2.32
N GLN A 158 -2.40 27.50 3.04
CA GLN A 158 -3.54 26.73 2.50
C GLN A 158 -3.18 25.32 1.98
N ALA A 159 -2.08 24.72 2.47
CA ALA A 159 -1.64 23.38 2.03
C ALA A 159 -2.73 22.31 2.17
N GLY A 160 -3.62 22.42 3.16
CA GLY A 160 -4.76 21.53 3.34
C GLY A 160 -5.73 21.56 2.14
N GLU A 161 -6.09 22.71 1.64
CA GLU A 161 -6.97 22.90 0.47
C GLU A 161 -6.31 22.38 -0.81
N VAL A 162 -5.03 22.72 -1.01
CA VAL A 162 -4.24 22.23 -2.14
C VAL A 162 -4.14 20.69 -2.12
N PHE A 163 -3.96 20.11 -0.92
CA PHE A 163 -3.95 18.65 -0.82
C PHE A 163 -5.33 18.04 -1.07
N ALA A 164 -6.40 18.63 -0.58
CA ALA A 164 -7.77 18.18 -0.83
C ALA A 164 -8.08 18.10 -2.33
N ALA A 165 -7.65 19.11 -3.09
CA ALA A 165 -7.82 19.17 -4.54
C ALA A 165 -6.92 18.18 -5.30
N THR A 166 -5.64 18.08 -4.92
CA THR A 166 -4.64 17.28 -5.66
C THR A 166 -4.54 15.83 -5.22
N ARG A 167 -4.90 15.53 -3.97
CA ARG A 167 -4.80 14.21 -3.30
C ARG A 167 -3.39 13.60 -3.36
N SER A 168 -2.39 14.42 -3.54
CA SER A 168 -0.99 14.01 -3.74
C SER A 168 -0.03 15.00 -3.10
N MET A 169 0.84 14.53 -2.20
CA MET A 169 1.88 15.38 -1.60
C MET A 169 2.87 15.90 -2.65
N THR A 170 3.21 15.09 -3.64
CA THR A 170 4.08 15.52 -4.75
C THR A 170 3.46 16.68 -5.54
N LYS A 171 2.17 16.58 -5.88
CA LYS A 171 1.47 17.67 -6.59
C LYS A 171 1.32 18.92 -5.72
N LEU A 172 1.07 18.73 -4.40
CA LEU A 172 1.06 19.84 -3.45
C LEU A 172 2.40 20.57 -3.45
N LEU A 173 3.50 19.85 -3.27
CA LEU A 173 4.83 20.46 -3.27
C LEU A 173 5.15 21.15 -4.60
N THR A 174 4.76 20.55 -5.73
CA THR A 174 4.91 21.15 -7.06
C THR A 174 4.13 22.46 -7.20
N HIS A 175 2.93 22.54 -6.61
CA HIS A 175 2.12 23.77 -6.58
C HIS A 175 2.88 24.95 -5.96
N TYR A 176 3.70 24.68 -4.91
CA TYR A 176 4.57 25.67 -4.27
C TYR A 176 5.98 25.78 -4.90
N GLY A 177 6.15 25.30 -6.14
CA GLY A 177 7.41 25.41 -6.86
C GLY A 177 8.47 24.37 -6.49
N VAL A 178 8.19 23.46 -5.57
CA VAL A 178 9.12 22.39 -5.19
C VAL A 178 8.97 21.22 -6.17
N ARG A 179 9.82 21.20 -7.18
CA ARG A 179 9.78 20.18 -8.26
C ARG A 179 10.58 18.93 -7.92
N ASP A 180 11.58 19.06 -7.07
CA ASP A 180 12.42 17.93 -6.64
C ASP A 180 12.69 18.00 -5.14
N TYR A 181 12.73 16.84 -4.51
CA TYR A 181 13.03 16.69 -3.10
C TYR A 181 13.54 15.26 -2.84
N ARG A 182 14.33 15.11 -1.79
CA ARG A 182 14.86 13.84 -1.37
C ARG A 182 14.44 13.50 0.05
N ARG A 183 14.40 12.24 0.33
CA ARG A 183 14.18 11.74 1.68
C ARG A 183 15.45 11.97 2.51
N GLY A 184 15.28 12.55 3.69
CA GLY A 184 16.32 12.64 4.71
C GLY A 184 16.38 11.36 5.55
N ALA A 185 16.67 11.48 6.83
CA ALA A 185 16.66 10.35 7.75
C ALA A 185 15.29 9.68 7.81
N THR A 186 15.30 8.35 7.91
CA THR A 186 14.08 7.56 8.07
C THR A 186 14.23 6.66 9.29
N ARG A 187 13.24 6.67 10.17
CA ARG A 187 13.12 5.75 11.30
C ARG A 187 11.96 4.82 11.05
N ILE A 188 12.15 3.52 11.24
CA ILE A 188 11.11 2.51 11.14
C ILE A 188 11.01 1.79 12.48
N THR A 189 9.79 1.73 13.00
CA THR A 189 9.48 0.98 14.21
C THR A 189 8.26 0.11 13.99
N ALA A 190 8.12 -0.96 14.77
CA ALA A 190 6.91 -1.78 14.78
C ALA A 190 5.95 -1.26 15.85
N GLY A 191 4.65 -1.43 15.60
CA GLY A 191 3.59 -1.08 16.53
C GLY A 191 2.36 -1.97 16.34
N ILE A 192 1.38 -1.74 17.17
CA ILE A 192 0.06 -2.36 17.08
C ILE A 192 -0.94 -1.28 16.68
N VAL A 193 -1.83 -1.60 15.75
CA VAL A 193 -2.86 -0.66 15.27
C VAL A 193 -3.86 -0.34 16.39
N ASP A 194 -4.14 0.92 16.59
CA ASP A 194 -5.24 1.39 17.45
C ASP A 194 -6.61 1.31 16.73
N ALA A 195 -7.69 1.56 17.43
CA ALA A 195 -9.06 1.45 16.90
C ALA A 195 -9.30 2.41 15.73
N THR A 196 -8.73 3.61 15.77
CA THR A 196 -8.93 4.64 14.76
C THR A 196 -8.23 4.25 13.46
N ASP A 197 -6.96 3.89 13.54
CA ASP A 197 -6.19 3.48 12.37
C ASP A 197 -6.62 2.09 11.85
N ALA A 198 -7.11 1.20 12.72
CA ALA A 198 -7.69 -0.08 12.31
C ALA A 198 -8.89 0.13 11.36
N ALA A 199 -9.82 1.03 11.72
CA ALA A 199 -10.95 1.37 10.86
C ALA A 199 -10.52 2.01 9.53
N ARG A 200 -9.50 2.90 9.57
CA ARG A 200 -8.98 3.59 8.38
C ARG A 200 -8.21 2.68 7.43
N LEU A 201 -7.54 1.67 7.99
CA LEU A 201 -6.72 0.71 7.24
C LEU A 201 -7.49 -0.56 6.89
N ASP A 202 -8.75 -0.67 7.30
CA ASP A 202 -9.52 -1.91 7.15
C ASP A 202 -8.74 -3.11 7.71
N LEU A 203 -8.34 -3.00 8.99
CA LEU A 203 -7.62 -4.01 9.75
C LEU A 203 -8.41 -4.42 10.99
N ALA A 204 -8.25 -5.66 11.42
CA ALA A 204 -8.71 -6.06 12.74
C ALA A 204 -7.85 -5.38 13.83
N LEU A 205 -8.44 -5.12 15.00
CA LEU A 205 -7.69 -4.61 16.17
C LEU A 205 -6.54 -5.55 16.53
N GLY A 206 -5.44 -4.98 16.99
CA GLY A 206 -4.27 -5.74 17.40
C GLY A 206 -3.38 -6.22 16.24
N ARG A 207 -3.70 -5.88 14.99
CA ARG A 207 -2.81 -6.19 13.85
C ARG A 207 -1.54 -5.36 13.91
N PRO A 208 -0.40 -5.94 13.49
CA PRO A 208 0.87 -5.22 13.46
C PRO A 208 0.89 -4.15 12.38
N ILE A 209 1.52 -3.03 12.68
CA ILE A 209 1.82 -1.94 11.75
C ILE A 209 3.30 -1.62 11.76
N LEU A 210 3.80 -1.07 10.65
CA LEU A 210 5.12 -0.45 10.56
C LEU A 210 4.94 1.06 10.58
N VAL A 211 5.55 1.70 11.59
CA VAL A 211 5.54 3.16 11.73
C VAL A 211 6.81 3.71 11.11
N VAL A 212 6.65 4.55 10.09
CA VAL A 212 7.75 5.18 9.35
C VAL A 212 7.70 6.67 9.59
N GLU A 213 8.74 7.20 10.24
CA GLU A 213 8.95 8.63 10.44
C GLU A 213 10.08 9.11 9.53
N ALA A 214 9.83 10.18 8.79
CA ALA A 214 10.81 10.71 7.85
C ALA A 214 10.58 12.20 7.60
N THR A 215 11.69 12.91 7.36
CA THR A 215 11.69 14.30 6.89
C THR A 215 12.18 14.33 5.46
N ASP A 216 11.43 14.96 4.56
CA ASP A 216 11.86 15.20 3.19
C ASP A 216 12.55 16.58 3.13
N LEU A 217 13.64 16.66 2.35
CA LEU A 217 14.50 17.82 2.19
C LEU A 217 14.42 18.32 0.76
N ASP A 218 14.54 19.64 0.57
CA ASP A 218 14.68 20.23 -0.77
C ASP A 218 16.09 19.99 -1.35
N THR A 219 16.33 20.53 -2.53
CA THR A 219 17.62 20.41 -3.23
C THR A 219 18.78 21.09 -2.51
N GLU A 220 18.49 22.06 -1.62
CA GLU A 220 19.48 22.73 -0.77
C GLU A 220 19.68 22.00 0.57
N GLY A 221 18.94 20.92 0.82
CA GLY A 221 18.99 20.16 2.07
C GLY A 221 18.16 20.75 3.21
N LYS A 222 17.31 21.75 2.92
CA LYS A 222 16.41 22.34 3.92
C LYS A 222 15.17 21.44 4.10
N PRO A 223 14.69 21.25 5.34
CA PRO A 223 13.47 20.49 5.58
C PRO A 223 12.25 21.11 4.88
N LEU A 224 11.46 20.24 4.25
CA LEU A 224 10.21 20.59 3.58
C LEU A 224 9.00 20.16 4.40
N VAL A 225 8.97 18.88 4.69
CA VAL A 225 7.87 18.20 5.37
C VAL A 225 8.42 17.15 6.29
N THR A 226 7.81 16.97 7.46
CA THR A 226 8.02 15.78 8.28
C THR A 226 6.72 14.97 8.29
N LYS A 227 6.86 13.66 8.35
CA LYS A 227 5.72 12.75 8.24
C LYS A 227 5.88 11.54 9.12
N ARG A 228 4.75 11.08 9.65
CA ARG A 228 4.60 9.81 10.33
C ARG A 228 3.58 8.97 9.58
N SER A 229 4.01 7.86 9.02
CA SER A 229 3.17 6.95 8.24
C SER A 229 3.04 5.61 8.95
N ARG A 230 1.82 5.14 9.12
CA ARG A 230 1.47 3.89 9.78
C ARG A 230 0.99 2.92 8.70
N PHE A 231 1.85 1.98 8.33
CA PHE A 231 1.62 1.03 7.25
C PHE A 231 1.04 -0.28 7.79
N ALA A 232 0.07 -0.85 7.09
CA ALA A 232 -0.41 -2.20 7.32
C ALA A 232 0.74 -3.20 7.05
N ALA A 233 1.32 -3.82 8.09
CA ALA A 233 2.50 -4.68 7.95
C ALA A 233 2.26 -5.91 7.08
N GLU A 234 1.03 -6.36 6.98
CA GLU A 234 0.64 -7.47 6.11
C GLU A 234 0.55 -7.09 4.62
N ARG A 235 0.52 -5.77 4.29
CA ARG A 235 0.31 -5.25 2.92
C ARG A 235 1.55 -4.59 2.32
N VAL A 236 2.62 -4.42 3.10
CA VAL A 236 3.85 -3.76 2.65
C VAL A 236 5.09 -4.47 3.16
N GLU A 237 6.15 -4.45 2.38
CA GLU A 237 7.51 -4.77 2.79
C GLU A 237 8.46 -3.65 2.38
N PHE A 238 9.34 -3.24 3.27
CA PHE A 238 10.34 -2.23 2.98
C PHE A 238 11.62 -2.89 2.48
N LEU A 239 12.08 -2.45 1.30
CA LEU A 239 13.32 -2.90 0.71
C LEU A 239 14.39 -1.82 0.90
N VAL A 240 15.51 -2.18 1.54
CA VAL A 240 16.68 -1.32 1.70
C VAL A 240 17.79 -1.95 0.86
N GLU A 241 18.16 -1.31 -0.23
CA GLU A 241 19.27 -1.71 -1.07
C GLU A 241 20.49 -0.88 -0.66
N ASN A 242 21.54 -1.55 -0.20
CA ASN A 242 22.82 -0.91 0.04
C ASN A 242 23.53 -0.78 -1.33
N GLY A 243 23.50 0.42 -1.90
CA GLY A 243 24.25 0.79 -3.10
C GLY A 243 25.66 1.21 -2.78
#